data_6fd693d7978d5bc5a96feca0c99890d1
#
_entry.id   6fd693d7978d5bc5a96feca0c99890d1
#
_cell.length_a   1.000
_cell.length_b   1.000
_cell.length_c   1.000
_cell.angle_alpha   90.00
_cell.angle_beta   90.00
_cell.angle_gamma   90.00
#
_symmetry.space_group_name_H-M   'P 1'
#
loop_
_entity.id
_entity.type
_entity.pdbx_description
1 polymer ?
#
loop_
_entity_poly.entity_id
_entity_poly.type
_entity_poly.pdbx_seq_one_letter_code
_entity_poly.pdbx_strand_id
1 'polypeptide(L)'
;MEEQEDNSKPDYNKLALEMHESLKGKLSVISKKKLETKDDLSTAYTPGVAEPCRKIHENPEDVYKYTIKGNTVAVVSDGSSVLGLGNIGAEASMPVMEGKAVLFKEFADIDAFPICVAEQDIEKTIATVKNIAPVFGGINLEDIKAPECFEIEAALQDLGIPVMHDDQHG
;
A
#
# COMPACT_ATOMS: atom_id res chain seq x y z
N MET A 1 -28.11 40.99 -3.29
CA MET A 1 -28.61 39.64 -3.63
C MET A 1 -27.64 38.70 -2.92
N GLU A 2 -28.04 38.28 -1.75
CA GLU A 2 -27.28 37.26 -0.99
C GLU A 2 -27.45 35.93 -1.73
N GLU A 3 -26.37 35.36 -2.18
CA GLU A 3 -26.34 33.96 -2.66
C GLU A 3 -26.75 33.08 -1.48
N GLN A 4 -27.95 32.51 -1.56
CA GLN A 4 -28.35 31.45 -0.63
C GLN A 4 -27.41 30.26 -0.90
N GLU A 5 -26.48 29.98 0.01
CA GLU A 5 -25.73 28.70 0.03
C GLU A 5 -26.77 27.57 0.01
N ASP A 6 -26.67 26.75 -1.01
CA ASP A 6 -27.45 25.50 -1.16
C ASP A 6 -27.06 24.53 -0.05
N ASN A 7 -27.78 24.57 1.06
CA ASN A 7 -27.55 23.83 2.30
C ASN A 7 -27.94 22.34 2.17
N SER A 8 -28.07 21.81 0.94
CA SER A 8 -28.51 20.43 0.67
C SER A 8 -27.37 19.44 0.47
N LYS A 9 -26.12 19.88 0.29
CA LYS A 9 -24.98 18.99 0.08
C LYS A 9 -24.26 18.68 1.38
N PRO A 10 -23.90 17.40 1.64
CA PRO A 10 -23.12 17.03 2.81
C PRO A 10 -21.76 17.74 2.84
N ASP A 11 -21.32 18.19 4.00
CA ASP A 11 -19.95 18.63 4.22
C ASP A 11 -19.02 17.42 4.29
N TYR A 12 -18.51 17.01 3.14
CA TYR A 12 -17.63 15.84 3.03
C TYR A 12 -16.31 16.01 3.77
N ASN A 13 -15.81 17.24 3.98
CA ASN A 13 -14.58 17.47 4.74
C ASN A 13 -14.78 17.12 6.22
N LYS A 14 -15.88 17.59 6.79
CA LYS A 14 -16.26 17.26 8.17
C LYS A 14 -16.51 15.77 8.35
N LEU A 15 -17.31 15.17 7.45
CA LEU A 15 -17.60 13.72 7.48
C LEU A 15 -16.32 12.87 7.35
N ALA A 16 -15.37 13.29 6.51
CA ALA A 16 -14.10 12.60 6.37
C ALA A 16 -13.27 12.64 7.66
N LEU A 17 -13.17 13.79 8.33
CA LEU A 17 -12.46 13.90 9.61
C LEU A 17 -13.09 13.00 10.67
N GLU A 18 -14.40 13.06 10.85
CA GLU A 18 -15.14 12.23 11.80
C GLU A 18 -14.94 10.73 11.53
N MET A 19 -14.98 10.32 10.26
CA MET A 19 -14.76 8.94 9.85
C MET A 19 -13.32 8.49 10.19
N HIS A 20 -12.30 9.24 9.80
CA HIS A 20 -10.90 8.88 10.04
C HIS A 20 -10.59 8.80 11.54
N GLU A 21 -11.13 9.73 12.34
CA GLU A 21 -10.95 9.72 13.79
C GLU A 21 -11.64 8.51 14.44
N SER A 22 -12.89 8.21 14.06
CA SER A 22 -13.67 7.10 14.62
C SER A 22 -13.08 5.73 14.27
N LEU A 23 -12.60 5.55 13.04
CA LEU A 23 -12.00 4.31 12.56
C LEU A 23 -10.52 4.15 12.93
N LYS A 24 -9.83 5.26 13.27
CA LYS A 24 -8.38 5.31 13.47
C LYS A 24 -7.60 4.84 12.23
N GLY A 25 -7.95 5.40 11.09
CA GLY A 25 -7.53 4.96 9.77
C GLY A 25 -8.56 4.04 9.09
N LYS A 26 -8.33 3.70 7.82
CA LYS A 26 -9.29 2.94 6.99
C LYS A 26 -8.92 1.48 6.80
N LEU A 27 -7.75 1.07 7.29
CA LEU A 27 -7.22 -0.27 7.09
C LEU A 27 -6.95 -0.96 8.42
N SER A 28 -7.04 -2.28 8.40
CA SER A 28 -6.62 -3.14 9.49
C SER A 28 -5.94 -4.40 8.96
N VAL A 29 -5.06 -5.00 9.77
CA VAL A 29 -4.48 -6.31 9.49
C VAL A 29 -5.29 -7.37 10.24
N ILE A 30 -5.80 -8.35 9.49
CA ILE A 30 -6.64 -9.42 10.03
C ILE A 30 -5.94 -10.76 9.80
N SER A 31 -5.83 -11.57 10.85
CA SER A 31 -5.35 -12.95 10.71
C SER A 31 -6.39 -13.82 10.00
N LYS A 32 -5.99 -14.55 8.96
CA LYS A 32 -6.80 -15.56 8.27
C LYS A 32 -6.92 -16.85 9.08
N LYS A 33 -6.00 -17.09 10.03
CA LYS A 33 -5.95 -18.28 10.88
C LYS A 33 -6.14 -17.89 12.34
N LYS A 34 -7.17 -18.41 12.97
CA LYS A 34 -7.33 -18.31 14.42
C LYS A 34 -6.39 -19.29 15.12
N LEU A 35 -5.81 -18.87 16.22
CA LEU A 35 -4.97 -19.67 17.09
C LEU A 35 -5.74 -19.95 18.39
N GLU A 36 -6.41 -21.09 18.47
CA GLU A 36 -7.24 -21.47 19.61
C GLU A 36 -6.61 -22.61 20.45
N THR A 37 -5.72 -23.35 19.82
CA THR A 37 -5.06 -24.51 20.43
C THR A 37 -3.54 -24.43 20.32
N LYS A 38 -2.84 -25.26 21.11
CA LYS A 38 -1.39 -25.42 21.00
C LYS A 38 -0.99 -25.98 19.62
N ASP A 39 -1.82 -26.85 19.04
CA ASP A 39 -1.56 -27.43 17.73
C ASP A 39 -1.70 -26.37 16.63
N ASP A 40 -2.67 -25.45 16.74
CA ASP A 40 -2.77 -24.30 15.84
C ASP A 40 -1.49 -23.44 15.87
N LEU A 41 -0.98 -23.14 17.05
CA LEU A 41 0.24 -22.39 17.21
C LEU A 41 1.44 -23.13 16.62
N SER A 42 1.55 -24.45 16.88
CA SER A 42 2.63 -25.28 16.37
C SER A 42 2.62 -25.42 14.84
N THR A 43 1.44 -25.36 14.24
CA THR A 43 1.25 -25.40 12.77
C THR A 43 1.52 -24.04 12.14
N ALA A 44 0.97 -22.97 12.72
CA ALA A 44 1.07 -21.63 12.15
C ALA A 44 2.43 -20.96 12.40
N TYR A 45 3.15 -21.40 13.43
CA TYR A 45 4.46 -20.86 13.81
C TYR A 45 5.46 -22.00 14.06
N THR A 46 6.09 -22.07 15.21
CA THR A 46 7.15 -23.07 15.47
C THR A 46 6.56 -24.37 16.02
N PRO A 47 6.88 -25.55 15.46
CA PRO A 47 7.89 -25.84 14.43
C PRO A 47 7.36 -25.84 12.98
N GLY A 48 6.06 -25.87 12.75
CA GLY A 48 5.44 -26.13 11.44
C GLY A 48 5.84 -25.14 10.35
N VAL A 49 6.04 -23.85 10.69
CA VAL A 49 6.41 -22.78 9.75
C VAL A 49 7.74 -23.05 9.01
N ALA A 50 8.59 -23.91 9.54
CA ALA A 50 9.85 -24.26 8.88
C ALA A 50 9.64 -24.96 7.51
N GLU A 51 8.53 -25.69 7.33
CA GLU A 51 8.29 -26.41 6.09
C GLU A 51 7.98 -25.50 4.88
N PRO A 52 7.02 -24.55 4.94
CA PRO A 52 6.87 -23.57 3.87
C PRO A 52 8.14 -22.75 3.60
N CYS A 53 8.95 -22.42 4.63
CA CYS A 53 10.24 -21.77 4.41
C CYS A 53 11.19 -22.61 3.57
N ARG A 54 11.31 -23.92 3.85
CA ARG A 54 12.13 -24.83 3.04
C ARG A 54 11.64 -24.94 1.60
N LYS A 55 10.31 -25.05 1.41
CA LYS A 55 9.72 -25.11 0.07
C LYS A 55 10.01 -23.87 -0.77
N ILE A 56 9.89 -22.69 -0.19
CA ILE A 56 10.22 -21.43 -0.86
C ILE A 56 11.73 -21.35 -1.15
N HIS A 57 12.58 -21.83 -0.23
CA HIS A 57 14.03 -21.85 -0.46
C HIS A 57 14.42 -22.81 -1.60
N GLU A 58 13.75 -23.96 -1.71
CA GLU A 58 13.95 -24.95 -2.78
C GLU A 58 13.40 -24.43 -4.12
N ASN A 59 12.24 -23.78 -4.12
CA ASN A 59 11.60 -23.20 -5.29
C ASN A 59 11.06 -21.80 -4.95
N PRO A 60 11.77 -20.71 -5.32
CA PRO A 60 11.37 -19.35 -4.99
C PRO A 60 9.97 -18.94 -5.44
N GLU A 61 9.44 -19.53 -6.53
CA GLU A 61 8.07 -19.25 -7.00
C GLU A 61 6.99 -19.70 -6.01
N ASP A 62 7.28 -20.62 -5.13
CA ASP A 62 6.35 -21.07 -4.10
C ASP A 62 6.04 -19.96 -3.07
N VAL A 63 6.77 -18.84 -3.08
CA VAL A 63 6.44 -17.66 -2.25
C VAL A 63 5.03 -17.14 -2.53
N TYR A 64 4.57 -17.17 -3.77
CA TYR A 64 3.22 -16.78 -4.16
C TYR A 64 2.14 -17.73 -3.64
N LYS A 65 2.50 -18.99 -3.41
CA LYS A 65 1.59 -20.02 -2.91
C LYS A 65 1.46 -20.01 -1.39
N TYR A 66 2.56 -19.76 -0.68
CA TYR A 66 2.62 -19.94 0.77
C TYR A 66 2.61 -18.65 1.56
N THR A 67 2.64 -17.48 0.90
CA THR A 67 2.67 -16.18 1.58
C THR A 67 1.64 -15.20 1.03
N ILE A 68 1.51 -14.05 1.68
CA ILE A 68 0.64 -12.95 1.24
C ILE A 68 1.10 -12.30 -0.07
N LYS A 69 2.34 -12.55 -0.53
CA LYS A 69 2.88 -12.00 -1.77
C LYS A 69 1.95 -12.23 -2.97
N GLY A 70 1.24 -13.35 -2.98
CA GLY A 70 0.31 -13.71 -4.06
C GLY A 70 -0.87 -12.75 -4.25
N ASN A 71 -1.18 -11.92 -3.24
CA ASN A 71 -2.33 -10.99 -3.28
C ASN A 71 -2.02 -9.63 -2.65
N THR A 72 -0.77 -9.21 -2.61
CA THR A 72 -0.39 -7.98 -1.87
C THR A 72 0.26 -6.97 -2.80
N VAL A 73 -0.14 -5.69 -2.68
CA VAL A 73 0.43 -4.54 -3.41
C VAL A 73 0.93 -3.50 -2.41
N ALA A 74 2.11 -2.92 -2.66
CA ALA A 74 2.56 -1.73 -1.97
C ALA A 74 2.05 -0.48 -2.70
N VAL A 75 1.37 0.41 -2.00
CA VAL A 75 1.05 1.77 -2.46
C VAL A 75 2.14 2.69 -1.91
N VAL A 76 3.10 3.05 -2.75
CA VAL A 76 4.30 3.79 -2.36
C VAL A 76 4.16 5.25 -2.72
N SER A 77 4.37 6.14 -1.74
CA SER A 77 4.38 7.59 -1.94
C SER A 77 5.46 8.26 -1.08
N ASP A 78 5.97 9.39 -1.53
CA ASP A 78 6.76 10.32 -0.72
C ASP A 78 5.96 11.58 -0.35
N GLY A 79 4.71 11.66 -0.79
CA GLY A 79 3.81 12.79 -0.56
C GLY A 79 4.24 14.08 -1.23
N SER A 80 5.08 14.01 -2.29
CA SER A 80 5.63 15.20 -2.95
C SER A 80 4.66 15.87 -3.93
N SER A 81 3.58 15.17 -4.35
CA SER A 81 2.61 15.70 -5.31
C SER A 81 1.21 15.16 -5.07
N VAL A 82 0.65 15.41 -3.89
CA VAL A 82 -0.70 14.97 -3.53
C VAL A 82 -1.74 15.85 -4.23
N LEU A 83 -2.70 15.20 -4.92
CA LEU A 83 -3.70 15.88 -5.74
C LEU A 83 -4.44 17.00 -4.98
N GLY A 84 -4.36 18.21 -5.50
CA GLY A 84 -4.98 19.41 -4.92
C GLY A 84 -4.29 19.99 -3.70
N LEU A 85 -3.26 19.33 -3.15
CA LEU A 85 -2.55 19.76 -1.94
C LEU A 85 -1.06 20.03 -2.17
N GLY A 86 -0.46 19.46 -3.23
CA GLY A 86 0.97 19.61 -3.54
C GLY A 86 1.86 18.77 -2.63
N ASN A 87 3.03 19.30 -2.29
CA ASN A 87 3.98 18.62 -1.42
C ASN A 87 3.59 18.78 0.06
N ILE A 88 3.01 17.75 0.63
CA ILE A 88 2.58 17.71 2.04
C ILE A 88 3.38 16.70 2.88
N GLY A 89 4.28 15.94 2.25
CA GLY A 89 5.13 14.95 2.91
C GLY A 89 4.46 13.61 3.23
N ALA A 90 5.25 12.70 3.74
CA ALA A 90 4.89 11.30 3.91
C ALA A 90 3.71 11.08 4.86
N GLU A 91 3.75 11.64 6.07
CA GLU A 91 2.71 11.40 7.08
C GLU A 91 1.36 11.98 6.66
N ALA A 92 1.35 13.19 6.08
CA ALA A 92 0.12 13.85 5.66
C ALA A 92 -0.49 13.18 4.41
N SER A 93 0.29 12.43 3.61
CA SER A 93 -0.21 11.67 2.46
C SER A 93 -0.88 10.33 2.84
N MET A 94 -0.65 9.82 4.05
CA MET A 94 -1.18 8.52 4.47
C MET A 94 -2.69 8.34 4.26
N PRO A 95 -3.56 9.32 4.58
CA PRO A 95 -5.00 9.16 4.36
C PRO A 95 -5.37 8.89 2.90
N VAL A 96 -4.62 9.47 1.95
CA VAL A 96 -4.83 9.23 0.50
C VAL A 96 -4.38 7.82 0.14
N MET A 97 -3.20 7.40 0.62
CA MET A 97 -2.65 6.07 0.36
C MET A 97 -3.52 4.95 0.96
N GLU A 98 -4.08 5.17 2.14
CA GLU A 98 -5.10 4.27 2.71
C GLU A 98 -6.36 4.25 1.84
N GLY A 99 -6.78 5.39 1.28
CA GLY A 99 -7.89 5.46 0.33
C GLY A 99 -7.62 4.60 -0.91
N LYS A 100 -6.43 4.72 -1.50
CA LYS A 100 -6.02 3.87 -2.64
C LYS A 100 -6.06 2.40 -2.26
N ALA A 101 -5.57 2.02 -1.08
CA ALA A 101 -5.60 0.64 -0.60
C ALA A 101 -7.04 0.11 -0.42
N VAL A 102 -7.97 0.95 0.05
CA VAL A 102 -9.40 0.61 0.11
C VAL A 102 -9.96 0.34 -1.28
N LEU A 103 -9.60 1.15 -2.29
CA LEU A 103 -10.04 0.90 -3.68
C LEU A 103 -9.51 -0.44 -4.22
N PHE A 104 -8.24 -0.77 -3.97
CA PHE A 104 -7.70 -2.09 -4.32
C PHE A 104 -8.49 -3.23 -3.67
N LYS A 105 -8.86 -3.07 -2.39
CA LYS A 105 -9.61 -4.11 -1.68
C LYS A 105 -11.03 -4.25 -2.19
N GLU A 106 -11.77 -3.15 -2.30
CA GLU A 106 -13.20 -3.18 -2.64
C GLU A 106 -13.45 -3.57 -4.10
N PHE A 107 -12.58 -3.18 -5.04
CA PHE A 107 -12.79 -3.42 -6.46
C PHE A 107 -12.05 -4.65 -7.02
N ALA A 108 -10.98 -5.10 -6.37
CA ALA A 108 -10.15 -6.19 -6.89
C ALA A 108 -9.83 -7.28 -5.85
N ASP A 109 -10.30 -7.14 -4.61
CA ASP A 109 -9.96 -8.01 -3.48
C ASP A 109 -8.44 -8.18 -3.27
N ILE A 110 -7.66 -7.13 -3.56
CA ILE A 110 -6.22 -7.08 -3.35
C ILE A 110 -5.93 -6.44 -1.99
N ASP A 111 -5.04 -7.06 -1.22
CA ASP A 111 -4.55 -6.54 0.05
C ASP A 111 -3.43 -5.53 -0.22
N ALA A 112 -3.75 -4.23 -0.20
CA ALA A 112 -2.78 -3.17 -0.44
C ALA A 112 -2.33 -2.51 0.86
N PHE A 113 -1.03 -2.14 0.92
CA PHE A 113 -0.43 -1.47 2.08
C PHE A 113 0.11 -0.10 1.71
N PRO A 114 -0.24 0.97 2.45
CA PRO A 114 0.38 2.27 2.29
C PRO A 114 1.82 2.22 2.79
N ILE A 115 2.76 2.64 1.95
CA ILE A 115 4.19 2.75 2.24
C ILE A 115 4.60 4.19 1.96
N CYS A 116 4.47 5.06 2.95
CA CYS A 116 4.85 6.46 2.83
C CYS A 116 6.31 6.63 3.25
N VAL A 117 7.19 6.94 2.29
CA VAL A 117 8.63 7.08 2.52
C VAL A 117 8.97 8.51 2.93
N ALA A 118 9.79 8.66 3.97
CA ALA A 118 10.09 9.95 4.57
C ALA A 118 11.00 10.85 3.70
N GLU A 119 11.75 10.25 2.79
CA GLU A 119 12.70 10.95 1.94
C GLU A 119 12.19 11.10 0.52
N GLN A 120 12.31 12.34 -0.04
CA GLN A 120 11.93 12.68 -1.41
C GLN A 120 13.17 12.67 -2.33
N ASP A 121 13.93 11.58 -2.25
CA ASP A 121 15.15 11.35 -3.03
C ASP A 121 14.96 10.14 -3.93
N ILE A 122 15.24 10.29 -5.21
CA ILE A 122 15.00 9.26 -6.23
C ILE A 122 15.73 7.97 -5.90
N GLU A 123 17.05 8.05 -5.63
CA GLU A 123 17.87 6.85 -5.40
C GLU A 123 17.47 6.13 -4.13
N LYS A 124 17.15 6.87 -3.06
CA LYS A 124 16.69 6.29 -1.79
C LYS A 124 15.31 5.66 -1.92
N THR A 125 14.41 6.30 -2.66
CA THR A 125 13.08 5.73 -2.95
C THR A 125 13.21 4.43 -3.74
N ILE A 126 14.01 4.41 -4.80
CA ILE A 126 14.29 3.20 -5.58
C ILE A 126 14.88 2.10 -4.69
N ALA A 127 15.89 2.42 -3.89
CA ALA A 127 16.52 1.46 -2.98
C ALA A 127 15.52 0.92 -1.94
N THR A 128 14.66 1.77 -1.39
CA THR A 128 13.61 1.37 -0.45
C THR A 128 12.64 0.41 -1.09
N VAL A 129 12.11 0.74 -2.27
CA VAL A 129 11.15 -0.12 -2.99
C VAL A 129 11.78 -1.46 -3.34
N LYS A 130 13.03 -1.48 -3.85
CA LYS A 130 13.75 -2.74 -4.14
C LYS A 130 13.92 -3.61 -2.89
N ASN A 131 14.19 -3.01 -1.74
CA ASN A 131 14.38 -3.74 -0.49
C ASN A 131 13.08 -4.33 0.09
N ILE A 132 11.93 -3.70 -0.11
CA ILE A 132 10.63 -4.20 0.39
C ILE A 132 9.89 -5.07 -0.64
N ALA A 133 10.26 -5.03 -1.91
CA ALA A 133 9.61 -5.75 -3.01
C ALA A 133 9.43 -7.26 -2.77
N PRO A 134 10.29 -7.98 -2.04
CA PRO A 134 10.08 -9.40 -1.76
C PRO A 134 8.72 -9.75 -1.14
N VAL A 135 8.09 -8.83 -0.40
CA VAL A 135 6.79 -9.05 0.26
C VAL A 135 5.61 -8.90 -0.70
N PHE A 136 5.77 -8.11 -1.78
CA PHE A 136 4.67 -7.65 -2.62
C PHE A 136 4.62 -8.37 -3.97
N GLY A 137 3.41 -8.61 -4.46
CA GLY A 137 3.14 -9.09 -5.80
C GLY A 137 3.07 -7.96 -6.85
N GLY A 138 3.03 -6.69 -6.41
CA GLY A 138 3.04 -5.52 -7.27
C GLY A 138 3.32 -4.24 -6.49
N ILE A 139 3.72 -3.20 -7.20
CA ILE A 139 4.00 -1.85 -6.66
C ILE A 139 3.14 -0.84 -7.42
N ASN A 140 2.37 -0.04 -6.69
CA ASN A 140 1.72 1.17 -7.19
C ASN A 140 2.46 2.38 -6.62
N LEU A 141 3.09 3.16 -7.49
CA LEU A 141 3.66 4.46 -7.14
C LEU A 141 2.54 5.49 -7.18
N GLU A 142 2.40 6.28 -6.12
CA GLU A 142 1.28 7.21 -5.96
C GLU A 142 1.76 8.57 -5.48
N ASP A 143 1.24 9.66 -6.07
CA ASP A 143 1.48 11.04 -5.61
C ASP A 143 2.96 11.43 -5.48
N ILE A 144 3.81 10.87 -6.32
CA ILE A 144 5.22 11.26 -6.47
C ILE A 144 5.31 12.27 -7.61
N LYS A 145 5.97 13.40 -7.37
CA LYS A 145 6.06 14.48 -8.35
C LYS A 145 6.76 14.04 -9.64
N ALA A 146 6.36 14.65 -10.75
CA ALA A 146 7.06 14.54 -12.03
C ALA A 146 8.22 15.57 -12.10
N PRO A 147 9.37 15.26 -12.74
CA PRO A 147 9.63 14.03 -13.53
C PRO A 147 10.12 12.83 -12.72
N GLU A 148 10.37 12.98 -11.42
CA GLU A 148 10.99 11.97 -10.56
C GLU A 148 10.21 10.63 -10.55
N CYS A 149 8.87 10.67 -10.62
CA CYS A 149 8.03 9.47 -10.67
C CYS A 149 8.37 8.57 -11.88
N PHE A 150 8.69 9.15 -13.04
CA PHE A 150 9.03 8.39 -14.25
C PHE A 150 10.40 7.72 -14.14
N GLU A 151 11.37 8.41 -13.51
CA GLU A 151 12.71 7.85 -13.27
C GLU A 151 12.65 6.69 -12.29
N ILE A 152 11.87 6.84 -11.20
CA ILE A 152 11.65 5.79 -10.20
C ILE A 152 10.96 4.58 -10.83
N GLU A 153 9.86 4.80 -11.58
CA GLU A 153 9.13 3.72 -12.25
C GLU A 153 10.05 2.95 -13.22
N ALA A 154 10.78 3.67 -14.08
CA ALA A 154 11.70 3.06 -15.03
C ALA A 154 12.79 2.21 -14.36
N ALA A 155 13.34 2.68 -13.23
CA ALA A 155 14.39 1.97 -12.48
C ALA A 155 13.88 0.74 -11.71
N LEU A 156 12.58 0.56 -11.60
CA LEU A 156 11.93 -0.54 -10.87
C LEU A 156 11.36 -1.63 -11.79
N GLN A 157 11.44 -1.45 -13.13
CA GLN A 157 10.89 -2.43 -14.08
C GLN A 157 11.63 -3.78 -14.07
N ASP A 158 12.82 -3.84 -13.48
CA ASP A 158 13.63 -5.06 -13.34
C ASP A 158 13.25 -5.94 -12.14
N LEU A 159 12.24 -5.54 -11.34
CA LEU A 159 11.84 -6.27 -10.13
C LEU A 159 11.16 -7.62 -10.39
N GLY A 160 10.75 -7.90 -11.62
CA GLY A 160 10.02 -9.14 -11.96
C GLY A 160 8.58 -9.19 -11.43
N ILE A 161 8.06 -8.08 -10.89
CA ILE A 161 6.67 -7.86 -10.50
C ILE A 161 6.14 -6.61 -11.17
N PRO A 162 4.82 -6.45 -11.39
CA PRO A 162 4.25 -5.24 -11.94
C PRO A 162 4.59 -4.00 -11.10
N VAL A 163 5.08 -2.96 -11.75
CA VAL A 163 5.29 -1.63 -11.18
C VAL A 163 4.59 -0.63 -12.07
N MET A 164 3.76 0.23 -11.48
CA MET A 164 2.99 1.24 -12.22
C MET A 164 2.91 2.54 -11.43
N HIS A 165 2.79 3.63 -12.17
CA HIS A 165 2.40 4.94 -11.68
C HIS A 165 1.14 5.36 -12.41
N ASP A 166 0.03 5.66 -11.73
CA ASP A 166 -1.26 5.89 -12.39
C ASP A 166 -1.55 7.37 -12.70
N ASP A 167 -1.25 8.31 -11.82
CA ASP A 167 -1.67 9.72 -11.97
C ASP A 167 -0.96 10.46 -13.09
N GLN A 168 0.36 10.28 -13.27
CA GLN A 168 1.14 11.02 -14.26
C GLN A 168 1.09 10.43 -15.65
N HIS A 169 0.53 9.22 -15.81
CA HIS A 169 0.30 8.57 -17.10
C HIS A 169 -1.15 8.72 -17.58
N GLY A 170 -2.06 9.23 -16.73
CA GLY A 170 -3.49 9.37 -16.97
C GLY A 170 -3.89 10.58 -17.82
#